data_cbd948c29161ec9f9b3deed5c4e77a36
#
_entry.id   cbd948c29161ec9f9b3deed5c4e77a36
#
_cell.length_a   1.000
_cell.length_b   1.000
_cell.length_c   1.000
_cell.angle_alpha   90.00
_cell.angle_beta   90.00
_cell.angle_gamma   90.00
#
_symmetry.space_group_name_H-M   'P 1'
#
loop_
_entity.id
_entity.type
_entity.pdbx_description
1 polymer ?
#
loop_
_entity_poly.entity_id
_entity_poly.type
_entity_poly.pdbx_seq_one_letter_code
_entity_poly.pdbx_strand_id
1 'polypeptide(L)'
;MKRAILHLVAFVALAAAVVGGVLLWRQRPWRVSISVNGRPITARELDMRAQLLLEDGRRTGQPSASFEDYRKQAAARWIVKELLLSESVARGVELGAEDEREELGKLEGDLKPHHLTVEQYFKNMPLPEELMRRDFREVLLLRKFLKKEVDDKVSVSTADIESCMKALKSKAFFQKVHGEKKRLKTDRKTVMDMLRASLLNKGYRDLLRSLCDKADIRVPDYPEFKDVERYVMPWCPRSRQPPLPEGILPEKEKK
;
A
#
# COMPACT_ATOMS: atom_id res chain seq x y z
N MET A 1 55.60 26.44 12.57
CA MET A 1 54.95 25.17 12.92
C MET A 1 53.70 25.32 13.80
N LYS A 2 53.72 26.07 14.92
CA LYS A 2 52.52 26.19 15.82
C LYS A 2 51.25 26.71 15.14
N ARG A 3 51.34 27.68 14.20
CA ARG A 3 50.14 28.18 13.47
C ARG A 3 49.51 27.16 12.51
N ALA A 4 50.32 26.35 11.82
CA ALA A 4 49.84 25.33 10.91
C ALA A 4 49.08 24.19 11.66
N ILE A 5 49.57 23.81 12.85
CA ILE A 5 48.89 22.82 13.71
C ILE A 5 47.55 23.40 14.21
N LEU A 6 47.50 24.69 14.57
CA LEU A 6 46.26 25.31 15.02
C LEU A 6 45.19 25.35 13.92
N HIS A 7 45.58 25.65 12.68
CA HIS A 7 44.65 25.61 11.53
C HIS A 7 44.17 24.20 11.21
N LEU A 8 45.03 23.19 11.33
CA LEU A 8 44.64 21.78 11.12
C LEU A 8 43.63 21.32 12.17
N VAL A 9 43.88 21.63 13.44
CA VAL A 9 42.95 21.30 14.54
C VAL A 9 41.58 21.98 14.36
N ALA A 10 41.57 23.26 13.99
CA ALA A 10 40.34 24.00 13.73
C ALA A 10 39.56 23.41 12.56
N PHE A 11 40.25 23.01 11.49
CA PHE A 11 39.60 22.37 10.33
C PHE A 11 38.99 21.03 10.66
N VAL A 12 39.71 20.18 11.42
CA VAL A 12 39.19 18.86 11.87
C VAL A 12 38.00 19.05 12.81
N ALA A 13 38.05 20.01 13.74
CA ALA A 13 36.93 20.31 14.62
C ALA A 13 35.70 20.81 13.86
N LEU A 14 35.88 21.65 12.84
CA LEU A 14 34.80 22.14 11.98
C LEU A 14 34.18 20.98 11.16
N ALA A 15 35.02 20.13 10.57
CA ALA A 15 34.56 18.97 9.82
C ALA A 15 33.78 17.99 10.71
N ALA A 16 34.25 17.71 11.93
CA ALA A 16 33.54 16.89 12.91
C ALA A 16 32.19 17.49 13.34
N ALA A 17 32.14 18.84 13.54
CA ALA A 17 30.89 19.53 13.87
C ALA A 17 29.85 19.45 12.72
N VAL A 18 30.30 19.60 11.48
CA VAL A 18 29.43 19.48 10.29
C VAL A 18 28.92 18.05 10.15
N VAL A 19 29.77 17.03 10.24
CA VAL A 19 29.37 15.62 10.16
C VAL A 19 28.45 15.28 11.32
N GLY A 20 28.79 15.68 12.55
CA GLY A 20 27.93 15.50 13.72
C GLY A 20 26.57 16.17 13.58
N GLY A 21 26.54 17.40 13.07
CA GLY A 21 25.32 18.17 12.79
C GLY A 21 24.42 17.47 11.76
N VAL A 22 25.01 16.95 10.67
CA VAL A 22 24.27 16.20 9.63
C VAL A 22 23.71 14.90 10.18
N LEU A 23 24.49 14.15 10.99
CA LEU A 23 24.03 12.90 11.61
C LEU A 23 22.88 13.16 12.60
N LEU A 24 23.02 14.18 13.47
CA LEU A 24 21.95 14.57 14.40
C LEU A 24 20.70 15.06 13.66
N TRP A 25 20.86 15.78 12.56
CA TRP A 25 19.74 16.23 11.74
C TRP A 25 19.01 15.05 11.10
N ARG A 26 19.74 14.03 10.60
CA ARG A 26 19.15 12.79 10.05
C ARG A 26 18.38 11.98 11.09
N GLN A 27 18.79 12.03 12.34
CA GLN A 27 18.14 11.29 13.44
C GLN A 27 16.92 12.02 14.04
N ARG A 28 16.56 13.22 13.56
CA ARG A 28 15.42 13.96 14.11
C ARG A 28 14.10 13.24 13.80
N PRO A 29 13.34 12.79 14.81
CA PRO A 29 12.11 12.00 14.62
C PRO A 29 10.98 12.78 13.93
N TRP A 30 11.03 14.12 13.96
CA TRP A 30 10.05 15.01 13.31
C TRP A 30 10.46 15.41 11.88
N ARG A 31 11.59 14.95 11.38
CA ARG A 31 12.00 15.22 10.01
C ARG A 31 10.98 14.60 9.04
N VAL A 32 10.59 15.37 8.04
CA VAL A 32 9.76 14.87 6.95
C VAL A 32 10.56 13.86 6.14
N SER A 33 10.08 12.62 6.10
CA SER A 33 10.70 11.54 5.36
C SER A 33 10.18 11.46 3.93
N ILE A 34 8.87 11.68 3.77
CA ILE A 34 8.17 11.63 2.48
C ILE A 34 7.07 12.68 2.51
N SER A 35 6.75 13.26 1.35
CA SER A 35 5.52 14.04 1.17
C SER A 35 4.84 13.70 -0.15
N VAL A 36 3.51 13.70 -0.15
CA VAL A 36 2.66 13.48 -1.34
C VAL A 36 1.65 14.60 -1.39
N ASN A 37 1.65 15.37 -2.46
CA ASN A 37 0.77 16.53 -2.66
C ASN A 37 0.78 17.49 -1.46
N GLY A 38 1.96 17.72 -0.88
CA GLY A 38 2.17 18.58 0.28
C GLY A 38 1.82 17.95 1.64
N ARG A 39 1.25 16.75 1.70
CA ARG A 39 1.01 16.01 2.97
C ARG A 39 2.27 15.25 3.37
N PRO A 40 2.87 15.55 4.54
CA PRO A 40 4.11 14.91 4.96
C PRO A 40 3.85 13.68 5.83
N ILE A 41 4.81 12.74 5.84
CA ILE A 41 4.99 11.76 6.91
C ILE A 41 6.36 11.98 7.57
N THR A 42 6.39 11.95 8.88
CA THR A 42 7.64 12.07 9.64
C THR A 42 8.41 10.75 9.67
N ALA A 43 9.72 10.81 9.88
CA ALA A 43 10.54 9.62 10.05
C ALA A 43 10.02 8.74 11.19
N ARG A 44 9.60 9.34 12.32
CA ARG A 44 9.02 8.63 13.46
C ARG A 44 7.73 7.88 13.11
N GLU A 45 6.79 8.54 12.40
CA GLU A 45 5.54 7.88 12.00
C GLU A 45 5.81 6.73 11.03
N LEU A 46 6.75 6.92 10.10
CA LEU A 46 7.15 5.88 9.16
C LEU A 46 7.77 4.68 9.89
N ASP A 47 8.62 4.92 10.90
CA ASP A 47 9.22 3.86 11.71
C ASP A 47 8.19 3.07 12.51
N MET A 48 7.19 3.75 13.10
CA MET A 48 6.08 3.07 13.78
C MET A 48 5.27 2.19 12.83
N ARG A 49 5.01 2.66 11.60
CA ARG A 49 4.31 1.87 10.58
C ARG A 49 5.14 0.67 10.09
N ALA A 50 6.45 0.83 9.97
CA ALA A 50 7.37 -0.25 9.64
C ALA A 50 7.41 -1.32 10.75
N GLN A 51 7.37 -0.90 12.01
CA GLN A 51 7.31 -1.80 13.16
C GLN A 51 6.03 -2.65 13.14
N LEU A 52 4.87 -2.05 12.83
CA LEU A 52 3.62 -2.80 12.65
C LEU A 52 3.75 -3.89 11.60
N LEU A 53 4.35 -3.57 10.45
CA LEU A 53 4.54 -4.55 9.38
C LEU A 53 5.50 -5.66 9.77
N LEU A 54 6.56 -5.34 10.51
CA LEU A 54 7.51 -6.32 11.05
C LEU A 54 6.80 -7.29 12.01
N GLU A 55 5.98 -6.79 12.92
CA GLU A 55 5.23 -7.61 13.88
C GLU A 55 4.19 -8.50 13.19
N ASP A 56 3.50 -7.96 12.19
CA ASP A 56 2.57 -8.74 11.37
C ASP A 56 3.29 -9.83 10.57
N GLY A 57 4.42 -9.50 9.97
CA GLY A 57 5.28 -10.47 9.27
C GLY A 57 5.75 -11.60 10.17
N ARG A 58 6.17 -11.29 11.39
CA ARG A 58 6.55 -12.30 12.39
C ARG A 58 5.38 -13.21 12.77
N ARG A 59 4.21 -12.64 13.01
CA ARG A 59 2.99 -13.38 13.36
C ARG A 59 2.52 -14.30 12.24
N THR A 60 2.68 -13.88 10.99
CA THR A 60 2.25 -14.66 9.81
C THR A 60 3.32 -15.61 9.27
N GLY A 61 4.48 -15.70 9.93
CA GLY A 61 5.57 -16.58 9.52
C GLY A 61 6.23 -16.18 8.20
N GLN A 62 6.15 -14.92 7.82
CA GLN A 62 6.84 -14.41 6.63
C GLN A 62 8.36 -14.46 6.84
N PRO A 63 9.14 -14.69 5.75
CA PRO A 63 10.59 -14.70 5.85
C PRO A 63 11.10 -13.38 6.42
N SER A 64 12.12 -13.47 7.27
CA SER A 64 12.77 -12.35 7.94
C SER A 64 13.33 -11.35 6.90
N ALA A 65 12.60 -10.27 6.66
CA ALA A 65 13.10 -9.10 5.96
C ALA A 65 13.77 -8.15 6.96
N SER A 66 14.67 -7.29 6.50
CA SER A 66 15.30 -6.29 7.37
C SER A 66 14.27 -5.22 7.81
N PHE A 67 14.53 -4.52 8.92
CA PHE A 67 13.68 -3.40 9.32
C PHE A 67 13.61 -2.32 8.22
N GLU A 68 14.71 -2.11 7.49
CA GLU A 68 14.74 -1.17 6.37
C GLU A 68 13.82 -1.61 5.21
N ASP A 69 13.70 -2.91 4.94
CA ASP A 69 12.75 -3.42 3.95
C ASP A 69 11.30 -3.15 4.38
N TYR A 70 10.98 -3.36 5.66
CA TYR A 70 9.65 -3.00 6.19
C TYR A 70 9.39 -1.50 6.15
N ARG A 71 10.42 -0.68 6.38
CA ARG A 71 10.35 0.78 6.27
C ARG A 71 10.05 1.23 4.84
N LYS A 72 10.70 0.63 3.85
CA LYS A 72 10.40 0.85 2.43
C LYS A 72 8.97 0.41 2.08
N GLN A 73 8.52 -0.72 2.60
CA GLN A 73 7.14 -1.18 2.42
C GLN A 73 6.13 -0.21 3.04
N ALA A 74 6.39 0.27 4.25
CA ALA A 74 5.56 1.27 4.91
C ALA A 74 5.49 2.57 4.10
N ALA A 75 6.63 3.02 3.55
CA ALA A 75 6.72 4.17 2.67
C ALA A 75 5.84 4.02 1.42
N ALA A 76 5.98 2.90 0.70
CA ALA A 76 5.19 2.61 -0.49
C ALA A 76 3.67 2.56 -0.18
N ARG A 77 3.27 1.87 0.89
CA ARG A 77 1.87 1.81 1.32
C ARG A 77 1.31 3.19 1.68
N TRP A 78 2.11 4.01 2.36
CA TRP A 78 1.71 5.37 2.72
C TRP A 78 1.53 6.25 1.48
N ILE A 79 2.46 6.20 0.51
CA ILE A 79 2.34 6.93 -0.75
C ILE A 79 1.04 6.54 -1.47
N VAL A 80 0.76 5.25 -1.64
CA VAL A 80 -0.50 4.77 -2.25
C VAL A 80 -1.71 5.33 -1.53
N LYS A 81 -1.71 5.26 -0.19
CA LYS A 81 -2.80 5.77 0.63
C LYS A 81 -3.04 7.25 0.39
N GLU A 82 -1.98 8.07 0.42
CA GLU A 82 -2.10 9.52 0.26
C GLU A 82 -2.51 9.95 -1.16
N LEU A 83 -2.05 9.24 -2.19
CA LEU A 83 -2.51 9.45 -3.57
C LEU A 83 -4.02 9.25 -3.68
N LEU A 84 -4.51 8.12 -3.18
CA LEU A 84 -5.92 7.78 -3.22
C LEU A 84 -6.77 8.71 -2.33
N LEU A 85 -6.28 9.11 -1.16
CA LEU A 85 -6.96 10.06 -0.28
C LEU A 85 -7.08 11.44 -0.92
N SER A 86 -6.00 11.95 -1.50
CA SER A 86 -6.01 13.24 -2.19
C SER A 86 -7.03 13.25 -3.31
N GLU A 87 -7.10 12.19 -4.10
CA GLU A 87 -8.08 12.07 -5.19
C GLU A 87 -9.50 11.89 -4.66
N SER A 88 -9.71 11.11 -3.59
CA SER A 88 -11.03 10.92 -2.99
C SER A 88 -11.64 12.25 -2.52
N VAL A 89 -10.81 13.08 -1.88
CA VAL A 89 -11.22 14.45 -1.45
C VAL A 89 -11.49 15.34 -2.66
N ALA A 90 -10.62 15.32 -3.68
CA ALA A 90 -10.81 16.11 -4.91
C ALA A 90 -12.10 15.74 -5.65
N ARG A 91 -12.57 14.48 -5.54
CA ARG A 91 -13.86 14.03 -6.12
C ARG A 91 -15.04 14.16 -5.17
N GLY A 92 -14.89 14.82 -4.05
CA GLY A 92 -15.98 15.05 -3.10
C GLY A 92 -16.53 13.77 -2.47
N VAL A 93 -15.68 12.74 -2.27
CA VAL A 93 -16.10 11.54 -1.55
C VAL A 93 -16.03 11.82 -0.07
N GLU A 94 -17.15 11.66 0.61
CA GLU A 94 -17.28 11.91 2.05
C GLU A 94 -17.69 10.64 2.76
N LEU A 95 -17.17 10.46 3.99
CA LEU A 95 -17.58 9.41 4.90
C LEU A 95 -18.73 9.93 5.76
N GLY A 96 -19.91 9.32 5.63
CA GLY A 96 -21.04 9.62 6.49
C GLY A 96 -20.84 9.06 7.90
N ALA A 97 -21.47 9.69 8.89
CA ALA A 97 -21.46 9.18 10.28
C ALA A 97 -22.04 7.76 10.37
N GLU A 98 -22.99 7.43 9.52
CA GLU A 98 -23.59 6.09 9.45
C GLU A 98 -22.61 5.05 8.90
N ASP A 99 -21.83 5.38 7.86
CA ASP A 99 -20.79 4.50 7.32
C ASP A 99 -19.76 4.11 8.41
N GLU A 100 -19.35 5.10 9.23
CA GLU A 100 -18.40 4.88 10.32
C GLU A 100 -19.01 4.01 11.44
N ARG A 101 -20.27 4.28 11.81
CA ARG A 101 -20.98 3.52 12.84
C ARG A 101 -21.17 2.06 12.44
N GLU A 102 -21.58 1.81 11.19
CA GLU A 102 -21.77 0.45 10.66
C GLU A 102 -20.44 -0.35 10.70
N GLU A 103 -19.35 0.26 10.27
CA GLU A 103 -18.04 -0.42 10.25
C GLU A 103 -17.46 -0.61 11.67
N LEU A 104 -17.69 0.33 12.59
CA LEU A 104 -17.35 0.14 14.00
C LEU A 104 -18.16 -1.01 14.63
N GLY A 105 -19.44 -1.13 14.29
CA GLY A 105 -20.28 -2.25 14.72
C GLY A 105 -19.79 -3.61 14.18
N LYS A 106 -19.31 -3.66 12.94
CA LYS A 106 -18.68 -4.86 12.38
C LYS A 106 -17.40 -5.20 13.12
N LEU A 107 -16.54 -4.20 13.36
CA LEU A 107 -15.31 -4.37 14.12
C LEU A 107 -15.60 -4.89 15.55
N GLU A 108 -16.61 -4.35 16.21
CA GLU A 108 -17.04 -4.82 17.54
C GLU A 108 -17.47 -6.30 17.48
N GLY A 109 -18.24 -6.68 16.45
CA GLY A 109 -18.62 -8.07 16.22
C GLY A 109 -17.41 -8.99 16.05
N ASP A 110 -16.40 -8.57 15.29
CA ASP A 110 -15.17 -9.32 15.07
C ASP A 110 -14.28 -9.42 16.32
N LEU A 111 -14.34 -8.42 17.20
CA LEU A 111 -13.55 -8.38 18.45
C LEU A 111 -14.21 -9.18 19.60
N LYS A 112 -15.52 -9.33 19.58
CA LYS A 112 -16.29 -10.01 20.64
C LYS A 112 -15.81 -11.43 20.96
N PRO A 113 -15.47 -12.30 19.99
CA PRO A 113 -14.89 -13.63 20.28
C PRO A 113 -13.55 -13.56 21.00
N HIS A 114 -12.84 -12.44 20.93
CA HIS A 114 -11.54 -12.20 21.56
C HIS A 114 -11.66 -11.45 22.89
N HIS A 115 -12.87 -11.19 23.37
CA HIS A 115 -13.14 -10.43 24.60
C HIS A 115 -12.52 -9.02 24.60
N LEU A 116 -12.43 -8.39 23.43
CA LEU A 116 -11.89 -7.04 23.26
C LEU A 116 -13.00 -6.05 22.90
N THR A 117 -12.93 -4.83 23.46
CA THR A 117 -13.73 -3.71 22.99
C THR A 117 -12.98 -2.95 21.88
N VAL A 118 -13.68 -2.12 21.12
CA VAL A 118 -13.10 -1.26 20.09
C VAL A 118 -12.05 -0.32 20.68
N GLU A 119 -12.31 0.24 21.88
CA GLU A 119 -11.37 1.11 22.60
C GLU A 119 -10.10 0.36 22.99
N GLN A 120 -10.25 -0.84 23.56
CA GLN A 120 -9.11 -1.70 23.91
C GLN A 120 -8.30 -2.08 22.67
N TYR A 121 -8.98 -2.37 21.56
CA TYR A 121 -8.31 -2.68 20.30
C TYR A 121 -7.43 -1.53 19.82
N PHE A 122 -7.96 -0.31 19.73
CA PHE A 122 -7.18 0.86 19.32
C PHE A 122 -6.05 1.19 20.30
N LYS A 123 -6.30 1.06 21.61
CA LYS A 123 -5.30 1.35 22.65
C LYS A 123 -4.15 0.34 22.67
N ASN A 124 -4.42 -0.91 22.32
CA ASN A 124 -3.42 -1.99 22.33
C ASN A 124 -2.55 -2.01 21.07
N MET A 125 -2.86 -1.18 20.07
CA MET A 125 -2.06 -1.10 18.86
C MET A 125 -0.76 -0.32 19.10
N PRO A 126 0.33 -0.66 18.37
CA PRO A 126 1.63 0.03 18.53
C PRO A 126 1.65 1.48 18.02
N LEU A 127 0.60 1.93 17.35
CA LEU A 127 0.40 3.33 16.97
C LEU A 127 -0.41 4.09 18.03
N PRO A 128 -0.20 5.42 18.19
CA PRO A 128 -1.08 6.24 19.00
C PRO A 128 -2.55 6.09 18.60
N GLU A 129 -3.46 6.02 19.57
CA GLU A 129 -4.89 5.79 19.34
C GLU A 129 -5.51 6.77 18.33
N GLU A 130 -5.15 8.05 18.42
CA GLU A 130 -5.63 9.08 17.49
C GLU A 130 -5.20 8.78 16.04
N LEU A 131 -3.97 8.29 15.85
CA LEU A 131 -3.46 7.89 14.55
C LEU A 131 -4.20 6.67 14.02
N MET A 132 -4.48 5.69 14.88
CA MET A 132 -5.25 4.50 14.53
C MET A 132 -6.69 4.83 14.12
N ARG A 133 -7.36 5.70 14.87
CA ARG A 133 -8.73 6.16 14.55
C ARG A 133 -8.76 6.96 13.25
N ARG A 134 -7.76 7.80 13.01
CA ARG A 134 -7.60 8.50 11.74
C ARG A 134 -7.42 7.52 10.59
N ASP A 135 -6.49 6.56 10.72
CA ASP A 135 -6.23 5.55 9.69
C ASP A 135 -7.48 4.70 9.42
N PHE A 136 -8.25 4.35 10.44
CA PHE A 136 -9.51 3.62 10.28
C PHE A 136 -10.49 4.40 9.39
N ARG A 137 -10.74 5.69 9.69
CA ARG A 137 -11.61 6.56 8.88
C ARG A 137 -11.09 6.71 7.46
N GLU A 138 -9.78 6.92 7.28
CA GLU A 138 -9.15 7.03 5.97
C GLU A 138 -9.33 5.75 5.16
N VAL A 139 -9.19 4.56 5.77
CA VAL A 139 -9.44 3.27 5.11
C VAL A 139 -10.89 3.12 4.67
N LEU A 140 -11.86 3.55 5.48
CA LEU A 140 -13.28 3.52 5.12
C LEU A 140 -13.57 4.44 3.93
N LEU A 141 -13.04 5.67 3.96
CA LEU A 141 -13.15 6.63 2.87
C LEU A 141 -12.58 6.06 1.56
N LEU A 142 -11.38 5.47 1.64
CA LEU A 142 -10.74 4.83 0.49
C LEU A 142 -11.54 3.65 -0.04
N ARG A 143 -12.12 2.82 0.83
CA ARG A 143 -12.99 1.71 0.42
C ARG A 143 -14.19 2.22 -0.37
N LYS A 144 -14.85 3.27 0.12
CA LYS A 144 -15.98 3.93 -0.55
C LYS A 144 -15.58 4.51 -1.91
N PHE A 145 -14.45 5.22 -1.95
CA PHE A 145 -13.87 5.78 -3.18
C PHE A 145 -13.56 4.71 -4.22
N LEU A 146 -12.81 3.67 -3.82
CA LEU A 146 -12.40 2.60 -4.72
C LEU A 146 -13.59 1.78 -5.22
N LYS A 147 -14.60 1.57 -4.39
CA LYS A 147 -15.84 0.93 -4.81
C LYS A 147 -16.46 1.70 -5.98
N LYS A 148 -16.66 3.03 -5.82
CA LYS A 148 -17.26 3.89 -6.84
C LYS A 148 -16.42 3.99 -8.12
N GLU A 149 -15.09 4.15 -7.96
CA GLU A 149 -14.20 4.45 -9.09
C GLU A 149 -13.72 3.22 -9.85
N VAL A 150 -13.69 2.07 -9.22
CA VAL A 150 -13.18 0.83 -9.81
C VAL A 150 -14.19 -0.30 -9.74
N ASP A 151 -14.67 -0.68 -8.54
CA ASP A 151 -15.46 -1.90 -8.35
C ASP A 151 -16.79 -1.85 -9.11
N ASP A 152 -17.50 -0.71 -9.03
CA ASP A 152 -18.82 -0.54 -9.65
C ASP A 152 -18.73 -0.38 -11.19
N LYS A 153 -17.54 -0.08 -11.72
CA LYS A 153 -17.28 0.04 -13.16
C LYS A 153 -16.88 -1.27 -13.82
N VAL A 154 -16.54 -2.29 -13.02
CA VAL A 154 -16.12 -3.59 -13.52
C VAL A 154 -17.32 -4.51 -13.69
N SER A 155 -17.59 -4.86 -14.94
CA SER A 155 -18.59 -5.88 -15.33
C SER A 155 -17.91 -6.98 -16.13
N VAL A 156 -18.32 -8.23 -15.90
CA VAL A 156 -17.87 -9.40 -16.65
C VAL A 156 -19.04 -9.90 -17.48
N SER A 157 -18.94 -9.84 -18.79
CA SER A 157 -19.97 -10.31 -19.69
C SER A 157 -19.96 -11.82 -19.83
N THR A 158 -21.09 -12.42 -20.24
CA THR A 158 -21.16 -13.85 -20.58
C THR A 158 -20.18 -14.21 -21.71
N ALA A 159 -20.02 -13.33 -22.70
CA ALA A 159 -19.09 -13.53 -23.80
C ALA A 159 -17.62 -13.58 -23.32
N ASP A 160 -17.23 -12.69 -22.36
CA ASP A 160 -15.90 -12.71 -21.76
C ASP A 160 -15.63 -14.04 -21.05
N ILE A 161 -16.62 -14.55 -20.30
CA ILE A 161 -16.51 -15.85 -19.59
C ILE A 161 -16.32 -16.98 -20.59
N GLU A 162 -17.13 -17.05 -21.64
CA GLU A 162 -17.07 -18.11 -22.65
C GLU A 162 -15.75 -18.08 -23.42
N SER A 163 -15.29 -16.89 -23.82
CA SER A 163 -13.99 -16.68 -24.46
C SER A 163 -12.85 -17.16 -23.57
N CYS A 164 -12.84 -16.77 -22.31
CA CYS A 164 -11.85 -17.19 -21.33
C CYS A 164 -11.89 -18.70 -21.08
N MET A 165 -13.07 -19.29 -20.93
CA MET A 165 -13.22 -20.75 -20.77
C MET A 165 -12.68 -21.51 -21.98
N LYS A 166 -12.93 -21.03 -23.21
CA LYS A 166 -12.40 -21.61 -24.44
C LYS A 166 -10.87 -21.54 -24.47
N ALA A 167 -10.29 -20.40 -24.12
CA ALA A 167 -8.84 -20.23 -24.05
C ALA A 167 -8.20 -21.13 -22.99
N LEU A 168 -8.82 -21.29 -21.81
CA LEU A 168 -8.34 -22.16 -20.74
C LEU A 168 -8.41 -23.65 -21.09
N LYS A 169 -9.40 -24.06 -21.91
CA LYS A 169 -9.52 -25.45 -22.41
C LYS A 169 -8.48 -25.76 -23.47
N SER A 170 -8.14 -24.79 -24.33
CA SER A 170 -7.15 -24.95 -25.41
C SER A 170 -5.71 -25.04 -24.91
N LYS A 171 -5.42 -24.50 -23.73
CA LYS A 171 -4.09 -24.52 -23.09
C LYS A 171 -4.23 -25.14 -21.70
N ALA A 172 -3.40 -26.16 -21.38
CA ALA A 172 -3.37 -26.75 -20.05
C ALA A 172 -2.73 -25.74 -19.07
N PHE A 173 -3.56 -24.94 -18.40
CA PHE A 173 -3.09 -24.01 -17.38
C PHE A 173 -2.98 -24.69 -16.02
N PHE A 174 -1.84 -24.54 -15.40
CA PHE A 174 -1.54 -25.05 -14.08
C PHE A 174 -1.30 -23.90 -13.12
N GLN A 175 -1.93 -23.96 -11.96
CA GLN A 175 -1.68 -23.04 -10.86
C GLN A 175 -0.73 -23.70 -9.85
N LYS A 176 0.26 -22.94 -9.37
CA LYS A 176 1.13 -23.39 -8.30
C LYS A 176 0.43 -23.11 -6.95
N VAL A 177 -0.03 -24.17 -6.29
CA VAL A 177 -0.68 -24.10 -4.98
C VAL A 177 0.15 -24.92 -4.01
N HIS A 178 0.65 -24.28 -2.93
CA HIS A 178 1.54 -24.92 -1.93
C HIS A 178 2.73 -25.70 -2.52
N GLY A 179 3.34 -25.14 -3.60
CA GLY A 179 4.48 -25.79 -4.26
C GLY A 179 4.12 -26.81 -5.34
N GLU A 180 2.89 -27.30 -5.40
CA GLU A 180 2.41 -28.26 -6.39
C GLU A 180 1.73 -27.57 -7.58
N LYS A 181 1.97 -28.10 -8.80
CA LYS A 181 1.24 -27.68 -10.00
C LYS A 181 -0.13 -28.32 -10.02
N LYS A 182 -1.19 -27.58 -9.71
CA LYS A 182 -2.58 -28.05 -9.84
C LYS A 182 -3.23 -27.49 -11.09
N ARG A 183 -4.00 -28.34 -11.80
CA ARG A 183 -4.76 -27.89 -12.97
C ARG A 183 -5.80 -26.86 -12.52
N LEU A 184 -5.86 -25.74 -13.24
CA LEU A 184 -6.82 -24.69 -12.95
C LEU A 184 -8.24 -25.22 -13.18
N LYS A 185 -9.13 -24.96 -12.21
CA LYS A 185 -10.55 -25.26 -12.40
C LYS A 185 -11.12 -24.34 -13.48
N THR A 186 -11.85 -24.90 -14.42
CA THR A 186 -12.44 -24.19 -15.56
C THR A 186 -13.97 -24.12 -15.46
N ASP A 187 -14.53 -24.26 -14.26
CA ASP A 187 -15.95 -24.01 -14.07
C ASP A 187 -16.28 -22.52 -14.22
N ARG A 188 -17.52 -22.25 -14.65
CA ARG A 188 -17.97 -20.90 -15.01
C ARG A 188 -17.80 -19.88 -13.87
N LYS A 189 -18.06 -20.29 -12.63
CA LYS A 189 -17.95 -19.42 -11.44
C LYS A 189 -16.49 -19.04 -11.19
N THR A 190 -15.59 -20.00 -11.16
CA THR A 190 -14.15 -19.77 -10.98
C THR A 190 -13.60 -18.84 -12.07
N VAL A 191 -13.97 -19.05 -13.33
CA VAL A 191 -13.53 -18.20 -14.45
C VAL A 191 -14.09 -16.78 -14.32
N MET A 192 -15.34 -16.63 -13.94
CA MET A 192 -15.95 -15.31 -13.68
C MET A 192 -15.21 -14.57 -12.56
N ASP A 193 -14.93 -15.23 -11.43
CA ASP A 193 -14.25 -14.66 -10.29
C ASP A 193 -12.81 -14.23 -10.65
N MET A 194 -12.10 -15.04 -11.45
CA MET A 194 -10.76 -14.73 -11.94
C MET A 194 -10.76 -13.53 -12.90
N LEU A 195 -11.71 -13.49 -13.85
CA LEU A 195 -11.87 -12.37 -14.77
C LEU A 195 -12.15 -11.08 -14.01
N ARG A 196 -13.11 -11.14 -13.08
CA ARG A 196 -13.45 -9.99 -12.24
C ARG A 196 -12.24 -9.49 -11.44
N ALA A 197 -11.51 -10.38 -10.77
CA ALA A 197 -10.31 -10.03 -10.03
C ALA A 197 -9.24 -9.39 -10.92
N SER A 198 -9.04 -9.92 -12.13
CA SER A 198 -8.08 -9.38 -13.11
C SER A 198 -8.47 -7.99 -13.59
N LEU A 199 -9.75 -7.77 -13.91
CA LEU A 199 -10.26 -6.46 -14.32
C LEU A 199 -10.19 -5.43 -13.18
N LEU A 200 -10.51 -5.83 -11.95
CA LEU A 200 -10.34 -4.99 -10.76
C LEU A 200 -8.87 -4.60 -10.58
N ASN A 201 -7.95 -5.55 -10.63
CA ASN A 201 -6.51 -5.29 -10.51
C ASN A 201 -5.99 -4.35 -11.61
N LYS A 202 -6.52 -4.49 -12.84
CA LYS A 202 -6.22 -3.56 -13.93
C LYS A 202 -6.75 -2.16 -13.62
N GLY A 203 -8.01 -2.03 -13.24
CA GLY A 203 -8.62 -0.75 -12.90
C GLY A 203 -7.88 -0.02 -11.78
N TYR A 204 -7.46 -0.74 -10.73
CA TYR A 204 -6.64 -0.15 -9.65
C TYR A 204 -5.28 0.31 -10.14
N ARG A 205 -4.59 -0.48 -10.95
CA ARG A 205 -3.28 -0.09 -11.50
C ARG A 205 -3.39 1.13 -12.40
N ASP A 206 -4.38 1.16 -13.29
CA ASP A 206 -4.60 2.28 -14.20
C ASP A 206 -4.93 3.56 -13.42
N LEU A 207 -5.75 3.46 -12.36
CA LEU A 207 -6.03 4.58 -11.46
C LEU A 207 -4.75 5.06 -10.77
N LEU A 208 -3.99 4.17 -10.11
CA LEU A 208 -2.76 4.54 -9.41
C LEU A 208 -1.72 5.17 -10.36
N ARG A 209 -1.54 4.62 -11.58
CA ARG A 209 -0.66 5.21 -12.60
C ARG A 209 -1.07 6.64 -12.90
N SER A 210 -2.33 6.87 -13.20
CA SER A 210 -2.85 8.22 -13.47
C SER A 210 -2.66 9.18 -12.28
N LEU A 211 -2.69 8.69 -11.04
CA LEU A 211 -2.45 9.51 -9.86
C LEU A 211 -0.97 9.80 -9.65
N CYS A 212 -0.09 8.81 -9.85
CA CYS A 212 1.36 9.01 -9.79
C CYS A 212 1.84 10.06 -10.80
N ASP A 213 1.32 10.03 -12.03
CA ASP A 213 1.69 10.96 -13.10
C ASP A 213 1.36 12.43 -12.78
N LYS A 214 0.39 12.67 -11.89
CA LYS A 214 -0.10 14.01 -11.53
C LYS A 214 0.38 14.50 -10.17
N ALA A 215 0.94 13.64 -9.35
CA ALA A 215 1.25 13.94 -7.96
C ALA A 215 2.64 14.56 -7.77
N ASP A 216 2.74 15.52 -6.85
CA ASP A 216 4.03 15.98 -6.31
C ASP A 216 4.47 15.02 -5.19
N ILE A 217 5.38 14.09 -5.53
CA ILE A 217 5.91 13.09 -4.59
C ILE A 217 7.37 13.41 -4.30
N ARG A 218 7.69 13.63 -3.04
CA ARG A 218 9.05 13.92 -2.57
C ARG A 218 9.48 12.87 -1.57
N VAL A 219 10.59 12.19 -1.87
CA VAL A 219 11.12 11.06 -1.10
C VAL A 219 12.61 11.25 -0.77
N PRO A 220 12.97 12.28 0.02
CA PRO A 220 14.36 12.64 0.27
C PRO A 220 15.18 11.51 0.89
N ASP A 221 14.57 10.64 1.69
CA ASP A 221 15.23 9.51 2.34
C ASP A 221 15.36 8.27 1.46
N TYR A 222 14.65 8.24 0.33
CA TYR A 222 14.54 7.10 -0.55
C TYR A 222 14.75 7.52 -2.01
N PRO A 223 15.97 7.90 -2.42
CA PRO A 223 16.25 8.33 -3.78
C PRO A 223 15.94 7.24 -4.82
N GLU A 224 15.92 5.97 -4.41
CA GLU A 224 15.50 4.84 -5.24
C GLU A 224 14.01 4.85 -5.60
N PHE A 225 13.17 5.57 -4.83
CA PHE A 225 11.74 5.76 -5.15
C PHE A 225 11.49 6.86 -6.21
N LYS A 226 12.52 7.33 -6.91
CA LYS A 226 12.33 8.27 -8.05
C LYS A 226 11.36 7.71 -9.08
N ASP A 227 11.35 6.38 -9.23
CA ASP A 227 10.40 5.64 -10.06
C ASP A 227 9.29 5.08 -9.16
N VAL A 228 8.50 5.98 -8.58
CA VAL A 228 7.46 5.68 -7.58
C VAL A 228 6.50 4.61 -8.08
N GLU A 229 6.11 4.67 -9.36
CA GLU A 229 5.21 3.70 -9.98
C GLU A 229 5.70 2.26 -9.79
N ARG A 230 6.99 2.01 -10.01
CA ARG A 230 7.60 0.68 -9.88
C ARG A 230 7.51 0.11 -8.47
N TYR A 231 7.62 0.96 -7.45
CA TYR A 231 7.59 0.53 -6.04
C TYR A 231 6.18 0.49 -5.45
N VAL A 232 5.28 1.34 -5.95
CA VAL A 232 3.91 1.49 -5.45
C VAL A 232 2.96 0.45 -6.06
N MET A 233 3.16 0.06 -7.32
CA MET A 233 2.31 -0.90 -8.04
C MET A 233 2.20 -2.28 -7.38
N PRO A 234 3.25 -2.87 -6.77
CA PRO A 234 3.13 -4.14 -6.06
C PRO A 234 2.17 -4.10 -4.85
N TRP A 235 1.85 -2.91 -4.34
CA TRP A 235 1.03 -2.69 -3.16
C TRP A 235 -0.45 -2.41 -3.45
N CYS A 236 -0.88 -2.63 -4.67
CA CYS A 236 -2.29 -2.51 -5.02
C CYS A 236 -3.16 -3.45 -4.15
N PRO A 237 -4.21 -2.94 -3.44
CA PRO A 237 -4.75 -3.57 -2.23
C PRO A 237 -5.52 -4.88 -2.40
N ARG A 238 -5.63 -5.47 -3.59
CA ARG A 238 -6.51 -6.64 -3.80
C ARG A 238 -5.90 -7.81 -4.57
N SER A 239 -4.59 -8.03 -4.53
CA SER A 239 -3.95 -9.16 -5.24
C SER A 239 -3.98 -10.50 -4.48
N ARG A 240 -5.00 -10.80 -3.67
CA ARG A 240 -5.11 -12.12 -3.00
C ARG A 240 -5.49 -13.27 -3.94
N GLN A 241 -5.99 -12.95 -5.14
CA GLN A 241 -6.24 -13.96 -6.17
C GLN A 241 -5.13 -13.91 -7.23
N PRO A 242 -4.62 -15.05 -7.66
CA PRO A 242 -3.62 -15.10 -8.72
C PRO A 242 -4.20 -14.43 -9.98
N PRO A 243 -3.44 -13.55 -10.65
CA PRO A 243 -3.87 -12.94 -11.89
C PRO A 243 -4.11 -14.03 -12.94
N LEU A 244 -5.03 -13.76 -13.86
CA LEU A 244 -5.14 -14.58 -15.06
C LEU A 244 -3.80 -14.59 -15.77
N PRO A 245 -3.39 -15.74 -16.33
CA PRO A 245 -2.21 -15.81 -17.18
C PRO A 245 -2.27 -14.74 -18.29
N GLU A 246 -1.12 -14.12 -18.59
CA GLU A 246 -1.03 -13.10 -19.63
C GLU A 246 -1.59 -13.62 -20.97
N GLY A 247 -2.32 -12.79 -21.69
CA GLY A 247 -2.91 -13.12 -22.99
C GLY A 247 -4.29 -13.81 -22.92
N ILE A 248 -4.92 -13.95 -21.75
CA ILE A 248 -6.28 -14.50 -21.62
C ILE A 248 -7.36 -13.41 -21.56
N LEU A 249 -6.99 -12.18 -21.18
CA LEU A 249 -7.94 -11.08 -21.19
C LEU A 249 -8.37 -10.79 -22.63
N PRO A 250 -9.69 -10.69 -22.91
CA PRO A 250 -10.15 -10.24 -24.20
C PRO A 250 -9.58 -8.84 -24.47
N GLU A 251 -8.87 -8.69 -25.59
CA GLU A 251 -8.50 -7.36 -26.10
C GLU A 251 -9.82 -6.62 -26.37
N LYS A 252 -10.11 -5.61 -25.55
CA LYS A 252 -11.18 -4.66 -25.92
C LYS A 252 -10.73 -3.97 -27.20
N GLU A 253 -11.39 -4.28 -28.30
CA GLU A 253 -11.25 -3.52 -29.53
C GLU A 253 -11.30 -2.04 -29.20
N LYS A 254 -10.22 -1.34 -29.56
CA LYS A 254 -10.17 0.13 -29.50
C LYS A 254 -11.21 0.64 -30.50
N LYS A 255 -12.36 1.05 -29.99
CA LYS A 255 -13.29 1.91 -30.71
C LYS A 255 -12.96 3.35 -30.41
#